data_4b45c051489560af9c4895f120c97706
#
_entry.id   4b45c051489560af9c4895f120c97706
#
_cell.length_a   1.000
_cell.length_b   1.000
_cell.length_c   1.000
_cell.angle_alpha   90.00
_cell.angle_beta   90.00
_cell.angle_gamma   90.00
#
_symmetry.space_group_name_H-M   'P 1'
#
loop_
_entity.id
_entity.type
_entity.pdbx_description
1 polymer ?
#
loop_
_entity_poly.entity_id
_entity_poly.type
_entity_poly.pdbx_seq_one_letter_code
_entity_poly.pdbx_strand_id
1 'polypeptide(L)'
;MQRRSLIQAAAASAVLCAATPFVRAQGSLQKLKFNLGWKIEASGAGFLLAQQRGYYKDAGLDVTIDTGNGSAAAISLVAGGAYDVASADLSTMIEFNTANPAAKLTAVAIQYDLNPNSVMARKDGPIKKPSDLAGKTLLGQPFNASRKLFPVFAKAQGFDAASVKWENVTPDIGDTRFVKGDFDGVAYF
;
A
#
# COMPACT_ATOMS: atom_id res chain seq x y z
N MET A 1 8.75 -71.72 18.02
CA MET A 1 8.05 -70.59 18.67
C MET A 1 8.63 -69.21 18.35
N GLN A 2 9.82 -69.07 17.74
CA GLN A 2 10.49 -67.75 17.56
C GLN A 2 10.05 -66.91 16.33
N ARG A 3 9.45 -67.50 15.30
CA ARG A 3 9.09 -66.75 14.07
C ARG A 3 7.85 -65.87 14.25
N ARG A 4 6.88 -66.28 15.06
CA ARG A 4 5.66 -65.48 15.32
C ARG A 4 5.94 -64.20 16.13
N SER A 5 6.86 -64.29 17.09
CA SER A 5 7.26 -63.15 17.93
C SER A 5 8.00 -62.07 17.13
N LEU A 6 8.80 -62.45 16.13
CA LEU A 6 9.53 -61.50 15.28
C LEU A 6 8.57 -60.74 14.33
N ILE A 7 7.52 -61.42 13.84
CA ILE A 7 6.51 -60.77 12.97
C ILE A 7 5.64 -59.81 13.79
N GLN A 8 5.30 -60.14 15.01
CA GLN A 8 4.55 -59.27 15.91
C GLN A 8 5.36 -58.04 16.35
N ALA A 9 6.66 -58.17 16.59
CA ALA A 9 7.54 -57.06 16.91
C ALA A 9 7.74 -56.12 15.73
N ALA A 10 7.85 -56.65 14.49
CA ALA A 10 7.96 -55.83 13.28
C ALA A 10 6.66 -55.05 12.99
N ALA A 11 5.49 -55.65 13.22
CA ALA A 11 4.19 -55.00 13.05
C ALA A 11 3.95 -53.87 14.08
N ALA A 12 4.40 -54.05 15.32
CA ALA A 12 4.31 -53.02 16.37
C ALA A 12 5.20 -51.83 16.08
N SER A 13 6.39 -52.06 15.52
CA SER A 13 7.32 -50.97 15.14
C SER A 13 6.80 -50.13 13.94
N ALA A 14 6.09 -50.78 13.00
CA ALA A 14 5.51 -50.07 11.86
C ALA A 14 4.34 -49.14 12.26
N VAL A 15 3.55 -49.55 13.27
CA VAL A 15 2.44 -48.71 13.77
C VAL A 15 2.94 -47.49 14.58
N LEU A 16 4.06 -47.60 15.28
CA LEU A 16 4.65 -46.45 16.00
C LEU A 16 5.21 -45.37 15.04
N CYS A 17 5.72 -45.75 13.88
CA CYS A 17 6.21 -44.77 12.87
C CYS A 17 5.06 -44.02 12.17
N ALA A 18 3.84 -44.57 12.11
CA ALA A 18 2.68 -43.93 11.48
C ALA A 18 1.98 -42.93 12.43
N ALA A 19 2.29 -42.96 13.73
CA ALA A 19 1.67 -42.10 14.74
C ALA A 19 2.58 -40.91 15.21
N THR A 20 3.70 -40.68 14.54
CA THR A 20 4.45 -39.45 14.83
C THR A 20 3.63 -38.25 14.33
N PRO A 21 3.10 -37.41 15.22
CA PRO A 21 2.52 -36.16 14.76
C PRO A 21 3.64 -35.46 13.95
N PHE A 22 3.30 -35.00 12.75
CA PHE A 22 4.17 -34.09 12.03
C PHE A 22 4.43 -32.91 12.98
N VAL A 23 5.51 -32.99 13.75
CA VAL A 23 6.05 -31.84 14.45
C VAL A 23 6.52 -30.92 13.31
N ARG A 24 5.62 -30.03 12.89
CA ARG A 24 6.02 -28.88 12.12
C ARG A 24 7.06 -28.20 13.00
N ALA A 25 8.32 -28.39 12.65
CA ALA A 25 9.38 -27.57 13.23
C ALA A 25 8.90 -26.14 13.04
N GLN A 26 8.52 -25.48 14.12
CA GLN A 26 8.18 -24.07 14.13
C GLN A 26 9.51 -23.36 13.83
N GLY A 27 9.84 -23.30 12.53
CA GLY A 27 10.95 -22.50 12.03
C GLY A 27 10.75 -21.08 12.55
N SER A 28 11.84 -20.39 12.80
CA SER A 28 11.78 -18.98 13.19
C SER A 28 10.92 -18.23 12.16
N LEU A 29 9.93 -17.44 12.63
CA LEU A 29 9.10 -16.63 11.76
C LEU A 29 9.99 -15.75 10.88
N GLN A 30 9.69 -15.66 9.60
CA GLN A 30 10.38 -14.75 8.70
C GLN A 30 9.96 -13.32 9.02
N LYS A 31 10.92 -12.47 9.38
CA LYS A 31 10.66 -11.06 9.62
C LYS A 31 10.36 -10.33 8.33
N LEU A 32 9.33 -9.48 8.34
CA LEU A 32 8.91 -8.66 7.21
C LEU A 32 8.49 -7.29 7.71
N LYS A 33 9.04 -6.23 7.11
CA LYS A 33 8.66 -4.85 7.38
C LYS A 33 7.74 -4.35 6.27
N PHE A 34 6.55 -3.92 6.65
CA PHE A 34 5.53 -3.41 5.76
C PHE A 34 5.23 -1.94 6.05
N ASN A 35 5.36 -1.08 5.04
CA ASN A 35 4.97 0.32 5.10
C ASN A 35 3.58 0.51 4.49
N LEU A 36 2.63 1.06 5.26
CA LEU A 36 1.25 1.30 4.81
C LEU A 36 1.14 2.36 3.70
N GLY A 37 2.22 3.09 3.41
CA GLY A 37 2.22 4.17 2.43
C GLY A 37 1.60 5.47 2.96
N TRP A 38 0.66 5.40 3.88
CA TRP A 38 -0.01 6.55 4.49
C TRP A 38 -0.29 6.33 5.98
N LYS A 39 -1.08 7.21 6.58
CA LYS A 39 -1.57 7.10 7.96
C LYS A 39 -2.49 5.89 8.11
N ILE A 40 -2.76 5.51 9.37
CA ILE A 40 -3.76 4.46 9.65
C ILE A 40 -5.14 5.03 9.35
N GLU A 41 -5.83 4.38 8.43
CA GLU A 41 -7.19 4.70 8.01
C GLU A 41 -7.92 3.44 7.58
N ALA A 42 -9.20 3.55 7.24
CA ALA A 42 -10.05 2.39 6.90
C ALA A 42 -9.52 1.55 5.74
N SER A 43 -8.85 2.17 4.76
CA SER A 43 -8.23 1.48 3.62
C SER A 43 -7.13 0.50 4.05
N GLY A 44 -6.40 0.79 5.13
CA GLY A 44 -5.36 -0.06 5.72
C GLY A 44 -5.88 -1.10 6.73
N ALA A 45 -7.16 -1.10 7.07
CA ALA A 45 -7.71 -1.91 8.15
C ALA A 45 -7.50 -3.41 7.94
N GLY A 46 -7.55 -3.90 6.70
CA GLY A 46 -7.33 -5.31 6.38
C GLY A 46 -5.96 -5.83 6.82
N PHE A 47 -4.91 -5.05 6.63
CA PHE A 47 -3.55 -5.41 7.02
C PHE A 47 -3.39 -5.48 8.54
N LEU A 48 -3.95 -4.50 9.25
CA LEU A 48 -3.90 -4.45 10.72
C LEU A 48 -4.75 -5.57 11.35
N LEU A 49 -5.91 -5.86 10.75
CA LEU A 49 -6.78 -6.95 11.20
C LEU A 49 -6.11 -8.31 10.99
N ALA A 50 -5.41 -8.52 9.87
CA ALA A 50 -4.65 -9.73 9.62
C ALA A 50 -3.54 -9.93 10.66
N GLN A 51 -2.85 -8.85 11.06
CA GLN A 51 -1.87 -8.87 12.13
C GLN A 51 -2.50 -9.22 13.48
N GLN A 52 -3.60 -8.54 13.85
CA GLN A 52 -4.33 -8.76 15.10
C GLN A 52 -4.88 -10.19 15.23
N ARG A 53 -5.36 -10.75 14.12
CA ARG A 53 -5.91 -12.12 14.09
C ARG A 53 -4.85 -13.22 13.97
N GLY A 54 -3.58 -12.86 13.87
CA GLY A 54 -2.48 -13.81 13.79
C GLY A 54 -2.26 -14.44 12.42
N TYR A 55 -2.97 -14.01 11.36
CA TYR A 55 -2.88 -14.60 10.02
C TYR A 55 -1.45 -14.57 9.44
N TYR A 56 -0.67 -13.53 9.74
CA TYR A 56 0.73 -13.49 9.33
C TYR A 56 1.56 -14.56 10.03
N LYS A 57 1.36 -14.74 11.34
CA LYS A 57 2.06 -15.78 12.13
C LYS A 57 1.71 -17.18 11.64
N ASP A 58 0.43 -17.41 11.33
CA ASP A 58 -0.05 -18.68 10.76
C ASP A 58 0.59 -18.96 9.38
N ALA A 59 0.92 -17.90 8.65
CA ALA A 59 1.66 -17.97 7.39
C ALA A 59 3.20 -18.02 7.57
N GLY A 60 3.70 -18.09 8.81
CA GLY A 60 5.14 -18.14 9.10
C GLY A 60 5.84 -16.78 9.06
N LEU A 61 5.11 -15.67 9.14
CA LEU A 61 5.62 -14.32 9.05
C LEU A 61 5.53 -13.57 10.39
N ASP A 62 6.59 -12.82 10.72
CA ASP A 62 6.61 -11.81 11.79
C ASP A 62 6.60 -10.43 11.12
N VAL A 63 5.40 -9.87 10.94
CA VAL A 63 5.20 -8.62 10.19
C VAL A 63 5.19 -7.43 11.13
N THR A 64 6.10 -6.48 10.89
CA THR A 64 6.05 -5.13 11.47
C THR A 64 5.37 -4.19 10.49
N ILE A 65 4.33 -3.48 10.93
CA ILE A 65 3.55 -2.56 10.08
C ILE A 65 3.77 -1.14 10.59
N ASP A 66 4.25 -0.27 9.72
CA ASP A 66 4.48 1.14 10.01
C ASP A 66 3.66 2.04 9.06
N THR A 67 3.34 3.24 9.54
CA THR A 67 2.70 4.28 8.72
C THR A 67 3.67 4.87 7.71
N GLY A 68 3.13 5.48 6.65
CA GLY A 68 3.90 6.14 5.59
C GLY A 68 3.60 7.62 5.45
N ASN A 69 4.29 8.24 4.50
CA ASN A 69 4.17 9.66 4.14
C ASN A 69 3.94 9.84 2.62
N GLY A 70 3.18 8.96 2.01
CA GLY A 70 2.83 8.97 0.59
C GLY A 70 3.60 7.96 -0.25
N SER A 71 3.04 7.65 -1.43
CA SER A 71 3.52 6.60 -2.32
C SER A 71 4.99 6.77 -2.73
N ALA A 72 5.43 7.99 -3.03
CA ALA A 72 6.82 8.21 -3.45
C ALA A 72 7.82 7.90 -2.33
N ALA A 73 7.49 8.25 -1.08
CA ALA A 73 8.32 7.93 0.08
C ALA A 73 8.35 6.41 0.34
N ALA A 74 7.19 5.75 0.30
CA ALA A 74 7.08 4.32 0.51
C ALA A 74 7.88 3.52 -0.54
N ILE A 75 7.79 3.89 -1.81
CA ILE A 75 8.55 3.31 -2.92
C ILE A 75 10.06 3.46 -2.68
N SER A 76 10.52 4.66 -2.31
CA SER A 76 11.94 4.92 -2.03
C SER A 76 12.45 4.10 -0.85
N LEU A 77 11.64 3.91 0.19
CA LEU A 77 12.00 3.10 1.36
C LEU A 77 12.16 1.61 1.03
N VAL A 78 11.31 1.07 0.14
CA VAL A 78 11.45 -0.32 -0.34
C VAL A 78 12.66 -0.44 -1.25
N ALA A 79 12.85 0.47 -2.20
CA ALA A 79 14.00 0.47 -3.10
C ALA A 79 15.35 0.59 -2.35
N GLY A 80 15.36 1.32 -1.24
CA GLY A 80 16.52 1.46 -0.34
C GLY A 80 16.69 0.33 0.66
N GLY A 81 15.81 -0.68 0.69
CA GLY A 81 15.89 -1.84 1.59
C GLY A 81 15.51 -1.55 3.04
N ALA A 82 14.92 -0.39 3.35
CA ALA A 82 14.43 -0.08 4.69
C ALA A 82 13.13 -0.84 5.04
N TYR A 83 12.34 -1.18 4.02
CA TYR A 83 11.14 -2.01 4.08
C TYR A 83 11.18 -3.08 3.00
N ASP A 84 10.53 -4.21 3.26
CA ASP A 84 10.42 -5.33 2.33
C ASP A 84 9.24 -5.14 1.37
N VAL A 85 8.14 -4.57 1.87
CA VAL A 85 6.88 -4.36 1.14
C VAL A 85 6.29 -3.00 1.52
N ALA A 86 5.60 -2.37 0.61
CA ALA A 86 4.80 -1.18 0.88
C ALA A 86 3.51 -1.15 0.08
N SER A 87 2.48 -0.48 0.61
CA SER A 87 1.32 -0.03 -0.17
C SER A 87 1.66 1.30 -0.83
N ALA A 88 1.48 1.39 -2.16
CA ALA A 88 1.79 2.59 -2.91
C ALA A 88 0.98 2.64 -4.22
N ASP A 89 0.86 3.83 -4.79
CA ASP A 89 0.24 4.04 -6.09
C ASP A 89 1.08 3.43 -7.22
N LEU A 90 0.43 2.65 -8.07
CA LEU A 90 1.10 1.92 -9.16
C LEU A 90 1.72 2.87 -10.20
N SER A 91 1.08 4.00 -10.49
CA SER A 91 1.60 4.97 -11.47
C SER A 91 2.89 5.62 -10.95
N THR A 92 2.94 5.92 -9.65
CA THR A 92 4.15 6.41 -8.98
C THR A 92 5.28 5.37 -9.02
N MET A 93 4.96 4.08 -8.86
CA MET A 93 5.94 3.00 -8.98
C MET A 93 6.46 2.88 -10.43
N ILE A 94 5.60 3.00 -11.43
CA ILE A 94 6.00 2.97 -12.85
C ILE A 94 6.95 4.14 -13.16
N GLU A 95 6.64 5.36 -12.68
CA GLU A 95 7.51 6.52 -12.80
C GLU A 95 8.89 6.25 -12.18
N PHE A 96 8.90 5.75 -10.94
CA PHE A 96 10.14 5.40 -10.24
C PHE A 96 10.95 4.36 -11.01
N ASN A 97 10.34 3.26 -11.45
CA ASN A 97 11.01 2.18 -12.19
C ASN A 97 11.60 2.66 -13.53
N THR A 98 10.93 3.62 -14.18
CA THR A 98 11.42 4.23 -15.42
C THR A 98 12.67 5.07 -15.18
N ALA A 99 12.68 5.83 -14.09
CA ALA A 99 13.82 6.68 -13.70
C ALA A 99 14.97 5.85 -13.09
N ASN A 100 14.69 4.67 -12.52
CA ASN A 100 15.66 3.84 -11.78
C ASN A 100 15.69 2.39 -12.31
N PRO A 101 16.15 2.14 -13.54
CA PRO A 101 16.08 0.83 -14.17
C PRO A 101 16.90 -0.26 -13.45
N ALA A 102 17.90 0.12 -12.66
CA ALA A 102 18.71 -0.80 -11.86
C ALA A 102 18.08 -1.20 -10.53
N ALA A 103 17.06 -0.45 -10.04
CA ALA A 103 16.41 -0.66 -8.75
C ALA A 103 14.89 -0.84 -8.90
N LYS A 104 14.47 -1.59 -9.93
CA LYS A 104 13.05 -1.82 -10.22
C LYS A 104 12.35 -2.57 -9.10
N LEU A 105 11.18 -2.07 -8.74
CA LEU A 105 10.25 -2.72 -7.84
C LEU A 105 9.19 -3.51 -8.63
N THR A 106 8.61 -4.52 -7.99
CA THR A 106 7.55 -5.35 -8.55
C THR A 106 6.28 -5.20 -7.72
N ALA A 107 5.14 -4.95 -8.38
CA ALA A 107 3.83 -5.05 -7.74
C ALA A 107 3.46 -6.52 -7.57
N VAL A 108 3.18 -6.95 -6.34
CA VAL A 108 2.85 -8.34 -6.00
C VAL A 108 1.35 -8.54 -5.75
N ALA A 109 0.62 -7.45 -5.51
CA ALA A 109 -0.84 -7.46 -5.35
C ALA A 109 -1.41 -6.09 -5.71
N ILE A 110 -2.68 -6.06 -6.09
CA ILE A 110 -3.45 -4.84 -6.34
C ILE A 110 -4.57 -4.77 -5.29
N GLN A 111 -4.62 -3.67 -4.55
CA GLN A 111 -5.63 -3.42 -3.52
C GLN A 111 -6.92 -2.83 -4.11
N TYR A 112 -6.79 -1.97 -5.10
CA TYR A 112 -7.91 -1.33 -5.80
C TYR A 112 -7.84 -1.62 -7.29
N ASP A 113 -8.93 -2.05 -7.89
CA ASP A 113 -9.08 -2.28 -9.33
C ASP A 113 -9.31 -0.98 -10.12
N LEU A 114 -9.81 0.05 -9.45
CA LEU A 114 -9.96 1.41 -9.99
C LEU A 114 -9.02 2.37 -9.26
N ASN A 115 -8.39 3.25 -10.02
CA ASN A 115 -7.49 4.26 -9.46
C ASN A 115 -8.31 5.28 -8.65
N PRO A 116 -8.09 5.40 -7.32
CA PRO A 116 -8.87 6.30 -6.46
C PRO A 116 -8.38 7.76 -6.48
N ASN A 117 -7.29 8.05 -7.22
CA ASN A 117 -6.79 9.43 -7.33
C ASN A 117 -7.87 10.37 -7.88
N SER A 118 -8.13 11.44 -7.17
CA SER A 118 -9.22 12.36 -7.47
C SER A 118 -8.87 13.81 -7.13
N VAL A 119 -9.63 14.73 -7.70
CA VAL A 119 -9.70 16.13 -7.25
C VAL A 119 -11.08 16.36 -6.69
N MET A 120 -11.15 16.71 -5.41
CA MET A 120 -12.40 17.09 -4.76
C MET A 120 -12.55 18.60 -4.75
N ALA A 121 -13.76 19.07 -5.06
CA ALA A 121 -14.16 20.47 -4.98
C ALA A 121 -15.42 20.62 -4.12
N ARG A 122 -15.61 21.81 -3.54
CA ARG A 122 -16.84 22.07 -2.79
C ARG A 122 -18.04 22.09 -3.73
N LYS A 123 -19.14 21.48 -3.29
CA LYS A 123 -20.40 21.41 -4.05
C LYS A 123 -20.88 22.80 -4.50
N ASP A 124 -20.76 23.77 -3.61
CA ASP A 124 -21.18 25.16 -3.85
C ASP A 124 -20.04 26.05 -4.37
N GLY A 125 -18.87 25.47 -4.65
CA GLY A 125 -17.71 26.16 -5.19
C GLY A 125 -17.78 26.42 -6.71
N PRO A 126 -16.77 27.08 -7.26
CA PRO A 126 -16.74 27.47 -8.68
C PRO A 126 -16.42 26.33 -9.64
N ILE A 127 -15.98 25.16 -9.14
CA ILE A 127 -15.58 24.00 -9.96
C ILE A 127 -16.79 23.08 -10.10
N LYS A 128 -17.32 22.90 -11.31
CA LYS A 128 -18.44 22.03 -11.61
C LYS A 128 -18.08 20.93 -12.61
N LYS A 129 -17.01 21.10 -13.36
CA LYS A 129 -16.49 20.16 -14.35
C LYS A 129 -14.96 20.26 -14.38
N PRO A 130 -14.25 19.26 -14.92
CA PRO A 130 -12.78 19.24 -14.94
C PRO A 130 -12.12 20.47 -15.53
N SER A 131 -12.66 21.03 -16.61
CA SER A 131 -12.09 22.23 -17.25
C SER A 131 -12.16 23.50 -16.39
N ASP A 132 -13.02 23.54 -15.36
CA ASP A 132 -13.12 24.67 -14.44
C ASP A 132 -11.93 24.75 -13.47
N LEU A 133 -11.08 23.70 -13.44
CA LEU A 133 -9.85 23.66 -12.66
C LEU A 133 -8.76 24.61 -13.19
N ALA A 134 -8.83 25.02 -14.46
CA ALA A 134 -7.89 25.95 -15.05
C ALA A 134 -7.85 27.26 -14.25
N GLY A 135 -6.65 27.73 -13.89
CA GLY A 135 -6.43 28.95 -13.11
C GLY A 135 -6.80 28.87 -11.62
N LYS A 136 -7.26 27.72 -11.12
CA LYS A 136 -7.67 27.51 -9.73
C LYS A 136 -6.50 27.20 -8.81
N THR A 137 -6.72 27.39 -7.52
CA THR A 137 -5.77 27.02 -6.47
C THR A 137 -6.19 25.70 -5.83
N LEU A 138 -5.35 24.69 -5.98
CA LEU A 138 -5.57 23.36 -5.42
C LEU A 138 -4.59 23.06 -4.30
N LEU A 139 -5.07 22.38 -3.28
CA LEU A 139 -4.23 21.75 -2.26
C LEU A 139 -3.73 20.40 -2.76
N GLY A 140 -2.45 20.14 -2.64
CA GLY A 140 -1.85 18.84 -2.95
C GLY A 140 -0.35 18.84 -2.70
N GLN A 141 0.13 17.88 -1.95
CA GLN A 141 1.55 17.72 -1.66
C GLN A 141 2.32 17.25 -2.91
N PRO A 142 3.57 17.66 -3.13
CA PRO A 142 4.37 17.27 -4.30
C PRO A 142 4.55 15.75 -4.44
N PHE A 143 4.53 15.02 -3.32
CA PHE A 143 4.67 13.56 -3.25
C PHE A 143 3.33 12.82 -3.33
N ASN A 144 2.20 13.52 -3.40
CA ASN A 144 0.87 12.95 -3.52
C ASN A 144 0.65 12.43 -4.94
N ALA A 145 0.18 11.18 -5.07
CA ALA A 145 -0.03 10.52 -6.35
C ALA A 145 -1.05 11.28 -7.22
N SER A 146 -2.13 11.81 -6.64
CA SER A 146 -3.13 12.60 -7.38
C SER A 146 -2.53 13.86 -8.00
N ARG A 147 -1.61 14.54 -7.30
CA ARG A 147 -0.90 15.70 -7.86
C ARG A 147 0.08 15.30 -8.97
N LYS A 148 0.79 14.17 -8.79
CA LYS A 148 1.71 13.65 -9.82
C LYS A 148 0.99 13.23 -11.09
N LEU A 149 -0.19 12.64 -10.99
CA LEU A 149 -1.03 12.25 -12.12
C LEU A 149 -1.81 13.41 -12.73
N PHE A 150 -1.89 14.54 -12.06
CA PHE A 150 -2.69 15.69 -12.48
C PHE A 150 -2.38 16.18 -13.91
N PRO A 151 -1.11 16.24 -14.38
CA PRO A 151 -0.83 16.64 -15.77
C PRO A 151 -1.45 15.72 -16.82
N VAL A 152 -1.49 14.41 -16.55
CA VAL A 152 -2.13 13.42 -17.41
C VAL A 152 -3.64 13.62 -17.44
N PHE A 153 -4.24 13.85 -16.27
CA PHE A 153 -5.66 14.16 -16.14
C PHE A 153 -6.02 15.46 -16.87
N ALA A 154 -5.28 16.56 -16.67
CA ALA A 154 -5.51 17.84 -17.30
C ALA A 154 -5.46 17.74 -18.84
N LYS A 155 -4.46 17.02 -19.37
CA LYS A 155 -4.34 16.73 -20.80
C LYS A 155 -5.54 15.97 -21.33
N ALA A 156 -6.00 14.95 -20.62
CA ALA A 156 -7.18 14.15 -21.00
C ALA A 156 -8.47 14.98 -20.98
N GLN A 157 -8.55 16.00 -20.11
CA GLN A 157 -9.69 16.90 -19.96
C GLN A 157 -9.58 18.19 -20.80
N GLY A 158 -8.51 18.35 -21.58
CA GLY A 158 -8.34 19.43 -22.55
C GLY A 158 -7.98 20.80 -21.95
N PHE A 159 -7.30 20.86 -20.80
CA PHE A 159 -6.81 22.10 -20.24
C PHE A 159 -5.32 22.00 -19.81
N ASP A 160 -4.67 23.17 -19.67
CA ASP A 160 -3.27 23.24 -19.27
C ASP A 160 -3.09 23.04 -17.76
N ALA A 161 -2.38 21.99 -17.37
CA ALA A 161 -2.06 21.69 -15.97
C ALA A 161 -1.24 22.80 -15.30
N ALA A 162 -0.40 23.53 -16.06
CA ALA A 162 0.43 24.62 -15.54
C ALA A 162 -0.39 25.86 -15.13
N SER A 163 -1.64 25.97 -15.59
CA SER A 163 -2.56 27.02 -15.16
C SER A 163 -3.01 26.89 -13.69
N VAL A 164 -2.90 25.68 -13.10
CA VAL A 164 -3.30 25.42 -11.73
C VAL A 164 -2.22 25.81 -10.75
N LYS A 165 -2.61 26.54 -9.71
CA LYS A 165 -1.74 26.89 -8.60
C LYS A 165 -1.81 25.83 -7.51
N TRP A 166 -0.66 25.38 -7.04
CA TRP A 166 -0.58 24.36 -5.99
C TRP A 166 -0.14 24.93 -4.67
N GLU A 167 -0.93 24.67 -3.63
CA GLU A 167 -0.58 24.97 -2.25
C GLU A 167 -0.12 23.71 -1.53
N ASN A 168 0.92 23.86 -0.70
CA ASN A 168 1.55 22.79 0.04
C ASN A 168 1.35 23.05 1.54
N VAL A 169 0.30 22.49 2.11
CA VAL A 169 0.09 22.48 3.57
C VAL A 169 -0.01 21.05 4.06
N THR A 170 0.29 20.83 5.33
CA THR A 170 0.16 19.50 5.91
C THR A 170 -1.29 19.04 5.87
N PRO A 171 -1.59 17.73 5.71
CA PRO A 171 -2.96 17.23 5.64
C PRO A 171 -3.83 17.70 6.81
N ASP A 172 -3.29 17.69 8.03
CA ASP A 172 -4.00 18.03 9.26
C ASP A 172 -4.58 19.47 9.23
N ILE A 173 -3.90 20.39 8.53
CA ILE A 173 -4.33 21.78 8.36
C ILE A 173 -5.10 21.96 7.06
N GLY A 174 -4.72 21.21 6.02
CA GLY A 174 -5.23 21.34 4.66
C GLY A 174 -6.73 21.11 4.59
N ASP A 175 -7.24 20.05 5.20
CA ASP A 175 -8.65 19.71 5.18
C ASP A 175 -9.51 20.81 5.84
N THR A 176 -9.05 21.32 6.98
CA THR A 176 -9.75 22.42 7.68
C THR A 176 -9.78 23.69 6.83
N ARG A 177 -8.69 24.03 6.18
CA ARG A 177 -8.60 25.21 5.30
C ARG A 177 -9.40 25.04 4.01
N PHE A 178 -9.44 23.83 3.45
CA PHE A 178 -10.29 23.53 2.28
C PHE A 178 -11.78 23.70 2.62
N VAL A 179 -12.23 23.19 3.77
CA VAL A 179 -13.62 23.36 4.23
C VAL A 179 -13.95 24.83 4.42
N LYS A 180 -13.02 25.64 4.96
CA LYS A 180 -13.18 27.10 5.12
C LYS A 180 -13.20 27.87 3.80
N GLY A 181 -12.75 27.28 2.71
CA GLY A 181 -12.76 27.91 1.39
C GLY A 181 -11.46 28.59 0.98
N ASP A 182 -10.35 28.33 1.67
CA ASP A 182 -9.04 28.91 1.34
C ASP A 182 -8.48 28.37 0.01
N PHE A 183 -8.99 27.23 -0.45
CA PHE A 183 -8.63 26.60 -1.71
C PHE A 183 -9.87 26.24 -2.52
N ASP A 184 -9.74 26.23 -3.85
CA ASP A 184 -10.84 25.87 -4.76
C ASP A 184 -11.10 24.36 -4.76
N GLY A 185 -10.06 23.54 -4.58
CA GLY A 185 -10.13 22.08 -4.55
C GLY A 185 -8.93 21.46 -3.84
N VAL A 186 -8.98 20.15 -3.68
CA VAL A 186 -7.91 19.33 -3.08
C VAL A 186 -7.68 18.07 -3.91
N ALA A 187 -6.41 17.76 -4.19
CA ALA A 187 -6.02 16.49 -4.81
C ALA A 187 -5.94 15.42 -3.72
N TYR A 188 -6.76 14.42 -3.84
CA TYR A 188 -6.91 13.34 -2.85
C TYR A 188 -6.66 11.96 -3.48
N PHE A 189 -6.37 11.01 -2.57
CA PHE A 189 -6.18 9.60 -2.90
C PHE A 189 -7.14 8.78 -2.06
#